data_4a8790d784808dc29c89a0e537e3991d
#
_entry.id   4a8790d784808dc29c89a0e537e3991d
#
_cell.length_a   1.000
_cell.length_b   1.000
_cell.length_c   1.000
_cell.angle_alpha   90.00
_cell.angle_beta   90.00
_cell.angle_gamma   90.00
#
_symmetry.space_group_name_H-M   'P 1'
#
loop_
_entity.id
_entity.type
_entity.pdbx_description
1 polymer ?
#
loop_
_entity_poly.entity_id
_entity_poly.type
_entity_poly.pdbx_seq_one_letter_code
_entity_poly.pdbx_strand_id
1 'polypeptide(L)'
;MNRIYYLATFALLALASCTNLDDDFRPSNPKKQPSKRSEVQRYQVSLRSATYFAQKLQLEDGVSRQIKSIEPVTSGQDTLLYFVNYAKDQGWVVLSGDKRTEAILASSTVGSIEKDALGGSAVWFDDLAGKIYGIKHSNSKPPQSGDYAMWCKIDTLTLGLRPEGKEARALPPKEPGEYDYEDVLVDSKVEVVVDKAVGPLTKTKWGQSKPWNMCTPYWRNTGERCLTGCVAVAGAQMLYYLHYFKNKPQGFYSRGWCTGYVWDNKNHSYTFHFEDFRADTWDKMLLKAPRNYPLDEGTEWVALLMGFVGFHVGMEYGIEASGAYTEKLVQVYRMFDIGAEFTDYDTNLVKASLDKMLPVNIEAYAEKTKKKFLFINVGWRYTKGHSWIIDGYKEKRIRYTYTYERRPIEEHGEIQSVPKDKTVIVDAHPSPAFRPSYGMRYTVTEYHGGYFFWKMNFGWGGSHDSGDYLTHEGAVWETNVGDYQYRKKLIHNFSF
;
A
#
# COMPACT_ATOMS: atom_id res chain seq x y z
N MET A 1 -4.52 7.42 -32.95
CA MET A 1 -3.82 6.32 -33.61
C MET A 1 -2.68 5.88 -32.74
N ASN A 2 -2.69 4.62 -32.35
CA ASN A 2 -1.68 3.83 -31.67
C ASN A 2 -1.05 4.39 -30.37
N ARG A 3 -1.71 4.13 -29.28
CA ARG A 3 -1.14 4.18 -27.93
C ARG A 3 -0.31 2.91 -27.74
N ILE A 4 0.98 3.06 -27.61
CA ILE A 4 1.88 1.97 -27.21
C ILE A 4 2.15 2.14 -25.73
N TYR A 5 1.42 1.38 -24.93
CA TYR A 5 1.77 1.10 -23.56
C TYR A 5 2.89 0.08 -23.56
N TYR A 6 4.08 0.46 -23.16
CA TYR A 6 5.11 -0.49 -22.77
C TYR A 6 4.82 -1.02 -21.38
N LEU A 7 3.84 -1.91 -21.28
CA LEU A 7 3.87 -3.03 -20.37
C LEU A 7 4.34 -4.21 -21.20
N ALA A 8 5.47 -4.78 -20.80
CA ALA A 8 6.16 -5.83 -21.51
C ALA A 8 5.19 -6.96 -21.87
N THR A 9 4.97 -7.10 -23.16
CA THR A 9 4.39 -8.28 -23.80
C THR A 9 5.29 -9.48 -23.51
N PHE A 10 4.83 -10.36 -22.63
CA PHE A 10 5.08 -11.78 -22.69
C PHE A 10 3.74 -12.48 -22.49
N ALA A 11 2.98 -12.52 -23.57
CA ALA A 11 1.90 -13.47 -23.74
C ALA A 11 2.29 -14.34 -24.94
N LEU A 12 2.25 -15.58 -24.74
CA LEU A 12 2.04 -16.78 -25.56
C LEU A 12 3.11 -17.84 -25.26
N LEU A 13 2.69 -18.80 -24.49
CA LEU A 13 2.68 -20.22 -24.77
C LEU A 13 2.34 -20.96 -23.48
N ALA A 14 1.05 -21.15 -23.27
CA ALA A 14 0.53 -22.12 -22.33
C ALA A 14 -0.36 -23.07 -23.13
N LEU A 15 0.23 -24.18 -23.56
CA LEU A 15 -0.54 -25.38 -23.88
C LEU A 15 0.24 -26.58 -23.39
N ALA A 16 -0.47 -27.35 -22.55
CA ALA A 16 -0.31 -28.76 -22.30
C ALA A 16 0.97 -29.25 -21.59
N SER A 17 0.82 -29.64 -20.35
CA SER A 17 1.02 -31.05 -20.01
C SER A 17 0.65 -31.29 -18.55
N CYS A 18 -0.57 -31.77 -18.31
CA CYS A 18 -0.83 -32.69 -17.20
C CYS A 18 -0.28 -34.04 -17.62
N THR A 19 0.72 -34.56 -16.92
CA THR A 19 0.89 -36.00 -16.75
C THR A 19 1.90 -36.27 -15.63
N ASN A 20 1.45 -37.20 -14.78
CA ASN A 20 2.22 -38.10 -13.95
C ASN A 20 2.80 -37.61 -12.62
N LEU A 21 1.91 -37.71 -11.62
CA LEU A 21 2.26 -38.24 -10.30
C LEU A 21 2.46 -39.74 -10.46
N ASP A 22 3.71 -40.20 -10.30
CA ASP A 22 3.96 -41.56 -9.86
C ASP A 22 5.30 -41.61 -9.13
N ASP A 23 5.20 -42.12 -7.92
CA ASP A 23 6.12 -42.88 -7.09
C ASP A 23 7.63 -42.79 -7.33
N ASP A 24 8.35 -42.31 -6.32
CA ASP A 24 9.44 -43.08 -5.75
C ASP A 24 9.85 -42.54 -4.37
N PHE A 25 9.27 -43.13 -3.35
CA PHE A 25 9.76 -43.03 -1.97
C PHE A 25 10.88 -44.07 -1.80
N ARG A 26 12.15 -43.66 -1.93
CA ARG A 26 13.28 -44.37 -1.39
C ARG A 26 14.07 -43.49 -0.43
N PRO A 27 14.27 -43.91 0.82
CA PRO A 27 15.06 -43.16 1.77
C PRO A 27 16.52 -43.48 1.61
N SER A 28 17.35 -42.56 1.11
CA SER A 28 18.77 -42.55 1.45
C SER A 28 19.49 -41.31 0.97
N ASN A 29 20.11 -40.65 1.93
CA ASN A 29 21.34 -39.86 1.82
C ASN A 29 21.29 -38.34 1.81
N PRO A 30 22.39 -37.68 2.18
CA PRO A 30 22.44 -36.58 3.08
C PRO A 30 22.02 -35.24 2.43
N LYS A 31 21.28 -34.46 3.19
CA LYS A 31 21.00 -33.01 3.06
C LYS A 31 21.49 -32.34 1.76
N LYS A 32 20.82 -32.59 0.64
CA LYS A 32 20.88 -31.66 -0.49
C LYS A 32 20.34 -30.31 0.00
N GLN A 33 21.13 -29.24 -0.05
CA GLN A 33 20.62 -27.90 0.11
C GLN A 33 19.45 -27.70 -0.89
N PRO A 34 18.30 -27.20 -0.44
CA PRO A 34 17.16 -26.97 -1.33
C PRO A 34 17.60 -26.04 -2.46
N SER A 35 17.16 -26.33 -3.68
CA SER A 35 17.43 -25.44 -4.81
C SER A 35 16.84 -24.05 -4.51
N LYS A 36 17.48 -22.97 -4.97
CA LYS A 36 16.93 -21.59 -4.81
C LYS A 36 15.44 -21.49 -5.19
N ARG A 37 15.00 -22.29 -6.13
CA ARG A 37 13.60 -22.34 -6.59
C ARG A 37 12.66 -22.94 -5.54
N SER A 38 13.09 -23.95 -4.77
CA SER A 38 12.29 -24.55 -3.70
C SER A 38 12.17 -23.61 -2.49
N GLU A 39 13.18 -22.78 -2.22
CA GLU A 39 13.11 -21.77 -1.15
C GLU A 39 12.16 -20.62 -1.48
N VAL A 40 12.18 -20.09 -2.70
CA VAL A 40 11.25 -19.03 -3.14
C VAL A 40 9.79 -19.51 -3.04
N GLN A 41 9.52 -20.75 -3.47
CA GLN A 41 8.19 -21.35 -3.36
C GLN A 41 7.72 -21.56 -1.92
N ARG A 42 8.63 -21.84 -1.00
CA ARG A 42 8.34 -22.05 0.43
C ARG A 42 7.72 -20.82 1.08
N TYR A 43 8.20 -19.63 0.72
CA TYR A 43 7.73 -18.37 1.31
C TYR A 43 6.61 -17.71 0.51
N GLN A 44 6.26 -18.22 -0.65
CA GLN A 44 5.18 -17.67 -1.45
C GLN A 44 3.83 -17.92 -0.78
N VAL A 45 3.01 -16.88 -0.68
CA VAL A 45 1.61 -17.00 -0.30
C VAL A 45 0.84 -17.55 -1.50
N SER A 46 0.13 -18.67 -1.33
CA SER A 46 -0.69 -19.26 -2.40
C SER A 46 -1.97 -18.45 -2.60
N LEU A 47 -2.54 -18.48 -3.81
CA LEU A 47 -3.84 -17.87 -4.07
C LEU A 47 -4.93 -18.41 -3.13
N ARG A 48 -4.88 -19.72 -2.83
CA ARG A 48 -5.83 -20.37 -1.91
C ARG A 48 -5.72 -19.82 -0.50
N SER A 49 -4.49 -19.65 0.00
CA SER A 49 -4.23 -19.08 1.33
C SER A 49 -4.60 -17.60 1.40
N ALA A 50 -4.28 -16.81 0.34
CA ALA A 50 -4.68 -15.41 0.24
C ALA A 50 -6.20 -15.24 0.21
N THR A 51 -6.90 -16.10 -0.55
CA THR A 51 -8.37 -16.09 -0.61
C THR A 51 -8.99 -16.41 0.74
N TYR A 52 -8.50 -17.46 1.42
CA TYR A 52 -8.97 -17.82 2.73
C TYR A 52 -8.76 -16.69 3.74
N PHE A 53 -7.55 -16.12 3.77
CA PHE A 53 -7.24 -14.99 4.64
C PHE A 53 -8.21 -13.82 4.42
N ALA A 54 -8.40 -13.41 3.15
CA ALA A 54 -9.28 -12.31 2.80
C ALA A 54 -10.76 -12.58 3.16
N GLN A 55 -11.22 -13.83 3.08
CA GLN A 55 -12.57 -14.23 3.51
C GLN A 55 -12.78 -14.16 5.03
N LYS A 56 -11.72 -14.41 5.81
CA LYS A 56 -11.76 -14.39 7.28
C LYS A 56 -11.42 -13.02 7.87
N LEU A 57 -10.94 -12.08 7.02
CA LEU A 57 -10.53 -10.75 7.44
C LEU A 57 -11.76 -9.86 7.72
N GLN A 58 -11.74 -9.25 8.89
CA GLN A 58 -12.58 -8.11 9.25
C GLN A 58 -11.67 -6.88 9.36
N LEU A 59 -11.91 -5.88 8.52
CA LEU A 59 -11.22 -4.60 8.61
C LEU A 59 -11.65 -3.85 9.88
N GLU A 60 -11.12 -2.68 10.10
CA GLU A 60 -11.31 -1.88 11.32
C GLU A 60 -12.76 -1.54 11.69
N ASP A 61 -13.69 -1.68 10.76
CA ASP A 61 -15.13 -1.51 10.99
C ASP A 61 -15.84 -2.80 11.47
N GLY A 62 -15.10 -3.91 11.60
CA GLY A 62 -15.61 -5.20 12.08
C GLY A 62 -16.59 -5.90 11.14
N VAL A 63 -16.76 -5.41 9.91
CA VAL A 63 -17.72 -5.96 8.95
C VAL A 63 -17.17 -7.18 8.25
N SER A 64 -17.95 -8.27 8.20
CA SER A 64 -17.65 -9.44 7.38
C SER A 64 -18.04 -9.16 5.92
N ARG A 65 -17.13 -9.46 4.99
CA ARG A 65 -17.24 -9.11 3.59
C ARG A 65 -17.17 -10.33 2.68
N GLN A 66 -17.84 -10.22 1.53
CA GLN A 66 -17.70 -11.20 0.45
C GLN A 66 -16.68 -10.71 -0.56
N ILE A 67 -15.77 -11.57 -0.98
CA ILE A 67 -14.80 -11.25 -2.04
C ILE A 67 -15.54 -11.11 -3.36
N LYS A 68 -15.31 -9.99 -4.07
CA LYS A 68 -15.74 -9.75 -5.45
C LYS A 68 -14.68 -10.23 -6.44
N SER A 69 -13.42 -9.89 -6.19
CA SER A 69 -12.28 -10.31 -7.01
C SER A 69 -11.03 -10.44 -6.18
N ILE A 70 -10.11 -11.30 -6.62
CA ILE A 70 -8.74 -11.39 -6.13
C ILE A 70 -7.81 -11.53 -7.33
N GLU A 71 -6.90 -10.57 -7.47
CA GLU A 71 -6.02 -10.46 -8.63
C GLU A 71 -4.56 -10.47 -8.20
N PRO A 72 -3.77 -11.47 -8.63
CA PRO A 72 -2.34 -11.50 -8.35
C PRO A 72 -1.58 -10.51 -9.24
N VAL A 73 -0.63 -9.80 -8.64
CA VAL A 73 0.41 -9.05 -9.35
C VAL A 73 1.65 -9.93 -9.40
N THR A 74 2.11 -10.25 -10.60
CA THR A 74 3.19 -11.22 -10.80
C THR A 74 4.38 -10.62 -11.53
N SER A 75 5.57 -11.18 -11.27
CA SER A 75 6.79 -10.97 -12.06
C SER A 75 7.36 -12.34 -12.40
N GLY A 76 7.20 -12.78 -13.64
CA GLY A 76 7.48 -14.14 -14.04
C GLY A 76 6.59 -15.15 -13.30
N GLN A 77 7.19 -16.04 -12.52
CA GLN A 77 6.48 -17.05 -11.71
C GLN A 77 6.19 -16.57 -10.27
N ASP A 78 6.72 -15.42 -9.88
CA ASP A 78 6.56 -14.90 -8.53
C ASP A 78 5.29 -14.07 -8.42
N THR A 79 4.44 -14.39 -7.47
CA THR A 79 3.37 -13.50 -7.05
C THR A 79 3.91 -12.51 -6.04
N LEU A 80 3.79 -11.22 -6.33
CA LEU A 80 4.29 -10.14 -5.49
C LEU A 80 3.20 -9.62 -4.54
N LEU A 81 2.01 -9.38 -5.07
CA LEU A 81 0.87 -8.81 -4.37
C LEU A 81 -0.41 -9.53 -4.78
N TYR A 82 -1.44 -9.43 -3.94
CA TYR A 82 -2.82 -9.75 -4.28
C TYR A 82 -3.69 -8.51 -4.06
N PHE A 83 -4.35 -8.02 -5.10
CA PHE A 83 -5.43 -7.04 -4.99
C PHE A 83 -6.75 -7.77 -4.75
N VAL A 84 -7.37 -7.51 -3.60
CA VAL A 84 -8.64 -8.10 -3.21
C VAL A 84 -9.68 -7.00 -3.12
N ASN A 85 -10.76 -7.12 -3.88
CA ASN A 85 -11.91 -6.25 -3.80
C ASN A 85 -13.08 -6.97 -3.14
N TYR A 86 -13.80 -6.27 -2.29
CA TYR A 86 -15.02 -6.77 -1.67
C TYR A 86 -16.26 -6.33 -2.44
N ALA A 87 -17.31 -7.15 -2.38
CA ALA A 87 -18.57 -6.89 -3.06
C ALA A 87 -19.22 -5.59 -2.58
N LYS A 88 -20.05 -4.99 -3.43
CA LYS A 88 -20.82 -3.76 -3.14
C LYS A 88 -19.94 -2.56 -2.77
N ASP A 89 -18.71 -2.48 -3.32
CA ASP A 89 -17.72 -1.45 -3.02
C ASP A 89 -17.45 -1.24 -1.52
N GLN A 90 -17.57 -2.33 -0.76
CA GLN A 90 -17.34 -2.36 0.69
C GLN A 90 -15.86 -2.39 1.06
N GLY A 91 -15.00 -1.86 0.21
CA GLY A 91 -13.58 -1.75 0.46
C GLY A 91 -12.73 -2.80 -0.26
N TRP A 92 -11.47 -2.75 0.06
CA TRP A 92 -10.44 -3.57 -0.57
C TRP A 92 -9.27 -3.82 0.39
N VAL A 93 -8.48 -4.82 0.09
CA VAL A 93 -7.21 -5.08 0.78
C VAL A 93 -6.15 -5.51 -0.22
N VAL A 94 -4.91 -5.09 0.01
CA VAL A 94 -3.74 -5.58 -0.72
C VAL A 94 -2.93 -6.45 0.21
N LEU A 95 -2.74 -7.72 -0.18
CA LEU A 95 -2.00 -8.70 0.60
C LEU A 95 -0.63 -8.94 -0.02
N SER A 96 0.34 -9.27 0.84
CA SER A 96 1.66 -9.68 0.40
C SER A 96 1.63 -11.05 -0.30
N GLY A 97 2.44 -11.19 -1.33
CA GLY A 97 2.76 -12.48 -1.95
C GLY A 97 3.89 -13.24 -1.27
N ASP A 98 4.48 -12.71 -0.19
CA ASP A 98 5.58 -13.33 0.55
C ASP A 98 5.28 -13.40 2.04
N LYS A 99 5.39 -14.58 2.62
CA LYS A 99 5.09 -14.85 4.04
C LYS A 99 6.03 -14.19 5.03
N ARG A 100 7.17 -13.68 4.56
CA ARG A 100 8.19 -13.04 5.39
C ARG A 100 7.88 -11.58 5.69
N THR A 101 6.95 -10.99 4.95
CA THR A 101 6.49 -9.60 5.14
C THR A 101 5.15 -9.57 5.89
N GLU A 102 4.71 -8.39 6.23
CA GLU A 102 3.38 -8.17 6.79
C GLU A 102 2.30 -8.64 5.81
N ALA A 103 1.27 -9.28 6.33
CA ALA A 103 0.20 -9.86 5.52
C ALA A 103 -0.63 -8.79 4.81
N ILE A 104 -0.98 -7.71 5.51
CA ILE A 104 -1.79 -6.59 5.00
C ILE A 104 -0.86 -5.44 4.67
N LEU A 105 -0.80 -5.08 3.39
CA LEU A 105 0.05 -4.02 2.89
C LEU A 105 -0.70 -2.69 2.71
N ALA A 106 -1.96 -2.77 2.29
CA ALA A 106 -2.85 -1.63 2.23
C ALA A 106 -4.29 -2.08 2.37
N SER A 107 -5.17 -1.22 2.86
CA SER A 107 -6.59 -1.52 3.01
C SER A 107 -7.45 -0.27 3.00
N SER A 108 -8.72 -0.44 2.63
CA SER A 108 -9.77 0.57 2.79
C SER A 108 -11.09 -0.12 3.08
N THR A 109 -11.90 0.49 3.94
CA THR A 109 -13.26 0.02 4.24
C THR A 109 -14.30 0.44 3.20
N VAL A 110 -13.90 1.22 2.19
CA VAL A 110 -14.78 1.74 1.14
C VAL A 110 -14.12 1.70 -0.23
N GLY A 111 -14.94 1.67 -1.29
CA GLY A 111 -14.49 1.70 -2.68
C GLY A 111 -13.89 0.38 -3.16
N SER A 112 -13.19 0.45 -4.26
CA SER A 112 -12.47 -0.65 -4.91
C SER A 112 -11.08 -0.20 -5.33
N ILE A 113 -10.20 -1.15 -5.65
CA ILE A 113 -8.86 -0.89 -6.18
C ILE A 113 -8.65 -1.71 -7.44
N GLU A 114 -8.24 -1.06 -8.52
CA GLU A 114 -8.00 -1.69 -9.80
C GLU A 114 -6.55 -1.49 -10.22
N LYS A 115 -5.91 -2.58 -10.63
CA LYS A 115 -4.49 -2.58 -11.02
C LYS A 115 -4.17 -1.57 -12.11
N ASP A 116 -5.09 -1.39 -13.07
CA ASP A 116 -4.88 -0.51 -14.21
C ASP A 116 -5.34 0.94 -13.95
N ALA A 117 -5.89 1.21 -12.77
CA ALA A 117 -6.43 2.51 -12.38
C ALA A 117 -5.85 3.07 -11.07
N LEU A 118 -4.61 2.72 -10.73
CA LEU A 118 -3.96 3.12 -9.49
C LEU A 118 -3.70 4.63 -9.37
N GLY A 119 -3.64 5.35 -10.49
CA GLY A 119 -3.42 6.79 -10.47
C GLY A 119 -2.17 7.20 -9.70
N GLY A 120 -2.28 8.15 -8.80
CA GLY A 120 -1.16 8.63 -7.99
C GLY A 120 -0.58 7.59 -7.02
N SER A 121 -1.35 6.58 -6.62
CA SER A 121 -0.86 5.51 -5.73
C SER A 121 0.05 4.50 -6.44
N ALA A 122 0.12 4.52 -7.77
CA ALA A 122 0.94 3.58 -8.55
C ALA A 122 2.40 3.58 -8.09
N VAL A 123 2.98 4.76 -7.82
CA VAL A 123 4.37 4.88 -7.36
C VAL A 123 4.62 4.12 -6.06
N TRP A 124 3.66 4.16 -5.13
CA TRP A 124 3.76 3.43 -3.87
C TRP A 124 3.66 1.91 -4.08
N PHE A 125 2.73 1.45 -4.93
CA PHE A 125 2.58 0.02 -5.23
C PHE A 125 3.74 -0.54 -6.04
N ASP A 126 4.33 0.23 -6.95
CA ASP A 126 5.52 -0.17 -7.71
C ASP A 126 6.74 -0.33 -6.80
N ASP A 127 6.97 0.62 -5.86
CA ASP A 127 8.03 0.50 -4.85
C ASP A 127 7.84 -0.75 -4.00
N LEU A 128 6.62 -0.98 -3.52
CA LEU A 128 6.27 -2.13 -2.69
C LEU A 128 6.47 -3.46 -3.43
N ALA A 129 5.99 -3.57 -4.66
CA ALA A 129 6.17 -4.76 -5.49
C ALA A 129 7.66 -5.04 -5.76
N GLY A 130 8.44 -3.98 -6.04
CA GLY A 130 9.89 -4.08 -6.22
C GLY A 130 10.60 -4.60 -4.97
N LYS A 131 10.22 -4.14 -3.79
CA LYS A 131 10.76 -4.61 -2.50
C LYS A 131 10.42 -6.07 -2.26
N ILE A 132 9.17 -6.49 -2.45
CA ILE A 132 8.77 -7.89 -2.31
C ILE A 132 9.52 -8.78 -3.30
N TYR A 133 9.70 -8.32 -4.55
CA TYR A 133 10.55 -9.04 -5.51
C TYR A 133 11.98 -9.21 -4.97
N GLY A 134 12.57 -8.15 -4.42
CA GLY A 134 13.88 -8.20 -3.78
C GLY A 134 13.95 -9.19 -2.61
N ILE A 135 12.94 -9.20 -1.74
CA ILE A 135 12.81 -10.14 -0.62
C ILE A 135 12.76 -11.59 -1.12
N LYS A 136 11.95 -11.88 -2.15
CA LYS A 136 11.83 -13.21 -2.75
C LYS A 136 13.18 -13.75 -3.29
N HIS A 137 14.01 -12.87 -3.80
CA HIS A 137 15.31 -13.21 -4.36
C HIS A 137 16.49 -13.00 -3.41
N SER A 138 16.21 -12.63 -2.14
CA SER A 138 17.21 -12.52 -1.08
C SER A 138 17.29 -13.80 -0.24
N ASN A 139 18.36 -13.91 0.54
CA ASN A 139 18.52 -14.96 1.55
C ASN A 139 17.92 -14.55 2.91
N SER A 140 17.01 -13.58 2.93
CA SER A 140 16.37 -13.09 4.15
C SER A 140 15.63 -14.23 4.84
N LYS A 141 15.96 -14.47 6.10
CA LYS A 141 15.25 -15.44 6.92
C LYS A 141 13.89 -14.85 7.31
N PRO A 142 12.84 -15.68 7.51
CA PRO A 142 11.59 -15.19 8.03
C PRO A 142 11.86 -14.53 9.38
N PRO A 143 11.24 -13.37 9.65
CA PRO A 143 11.25 -12.81 10.98
C PRO A 143 10.61 -13.83 11.92
N GLN A 144 11.05 -13.87 13.17
CA GLN A 144 10.36 -14.67 14.21
C GLN A 144 8.99 -14.08 14.58
N SER A 145 8.54 -13.09 13.82
CA SER A 145 7.29 -12.35 14.00
C SER A 145 6.08 -13.12 13.49
N GLY A 146 4.95 -12.79 14.02
CA GLY A 146 3.70 -13.49 13.93
C GLY A 146 3.14 -13.76 12.55
N ASP A 147 3.36 -12.92 11.55
CA ASP A 147 2.70 -13.09 10.24
C ASP A 147 3.19 -14.34 9.49
N TYR A 148 4.47 -14.69 9.62
CA TYR A 148 4.96 -15.94 9.05
C TYR A 148 4.29 -17.16 9.70
N ALA A 149 4.21 -17.17 11.03
CA ALA A 149 3.56 -18.26 11.77
C ALA A 149 2.07 -18.36 11.43
N MET A 150 1.40 -17.22 11.28
CA MET A 150 0.01 -17.14 10.84
C MET A 150 -0.18 -17.73 9.44
N TRP A 151 0.66 -17.38 8.47
CA TRP A 151 0.59 -17.96 7.12
C TRP A 151 0.78 -19.48 7.13
N CYS A 152 1.69 -20.00 7.98
CA CYS A 152 1.86 -21.44 8.15
C CYS A 152 0.60 -22.12 8.71
N LYS A 153 -0.11 -21.49 9.66
CA LYS A 153 -1.39 -21.98 10.17
C LYS A 153 -2.49 -21.95 9.10
N ILE A 154 -2.54 -20.89 8.29
CA ILE A 154 -3.47 -20.79 7.15
C ILE A 154 -3.19 -21.87 6.09
N ASP A 155 -1.93 -22.13 5.80
CA ASP A 155 -1.56 -23.21 4.87
C ASP A 155 -1.98 -24.59 5.41
N THR A 156 -1.93 -24.81 6.72
CA THR A 156 -2.50 -26.02 7.34
C THR A 156 -3.99 -26.16 7.07
N LEU A 157 -4.75 -25.08 7.22
CA LEU A 157 -6.20 -25.06 6.96
C LEU A 157 -6.54 -25.21 5.47
N THR A 158 -5.75 -24.62 4.60
CA THR A 158 -6.11 -24.49 3.18
C THR A 158 -5.49 -25.56 2.30
N LEU A 159 -4.28 -26.02 2.62
CA LEU A 159 -3.48 -26.94 1.81
C LEU A 159 -3.28 -28.30 2.49
N GLY A 160 -3.71 -28.46 3.75
CA GLY A 160 -3.48 -29.68 4.54
C GLY A 160 -2.01 -29.90 4.90
N LEU A 161 -1.17 -28.85 4.82
CA LEU A 161 0.24 -28.94 5.15
C LEU A 161 0.41 -28.99 6.67
N ARG A 162 1.13 -29.97 7.17
CA ARG A 162 1.52 -30.01 8.58
C ARG A 162 2.66 -29.00 8.82
N PRO A 163 2.67 -28.28 9.96
CA PRO A 163 3.78 -27.38 10.30
C PRO A 163 5.10 -28.18 10.34
N GLU A 164 6.14 -27.67 9.66
CA GLU A 164 7.48 -28.26 9.74
C GLU A 164 7.98 -28.20 11.20
N GLY A 165 8.51 -29.29 11.72
CA GLY A 165 9.20 -29.36 13.02
C GLY A 165 8.49 -30.12 14.13
N LYS A 166 7.29 -30.67 13.90
CA LYS A 166 6.76 -31.73 14.76
C LYS A 166 6.93 -33.07 14.04
N GLU A 167 8.16 -33.60 14.06
CA GLU A 167 8.32 -35.05 13.92
C GLU A 167 7.40 -35.71 14.96
N ALA A 168 6.65 -36.71 14.51
CA ALA A 168 5.87 -37.53 15.43
C ALA A 168 6.86 -38.08 16.49
N ARG A 169 6.90 -37.43 17.64
CA ARG A 169 7.66 -37.99 18.76
C ARG A 169 7.08 -39.35 19.03
N ALA A 170 7.88 -40.39 18.91
CA ALA A 170 7.52 -41.71 19.40
C ALA A 170 7.12 -41.54 20.86
N LEU A 171 5.83 -41.68 21.14
CA LEU A 171 5.31 -41.54 22.50
C LEU A 171 5.68 -42.82 23.28
N PRO A 172 5.96 -42.69 24.58
CA PRO A 172 6.21 -43.88 25.41
C PRO A 172 4.96 -44.79 25.43
N PRO A 173 5.15 -46.11 25.59
CA PRO A 173 4.05 -47.05 25.69
C PRO A 173 3.11 -46.64 26.83
N LYS A 174 1.82 -46.69 26.58
CA LYS A 174 0.74 -46.22 27.48
C LYS A 174 0.01 -47.32 28.20
N GLU A 175 -0.61 -46.96 29.32
CA GLU A 175 -1.51 -47.84 30.03
C GLU A 175 -2.84 -48.00 29.26
N PRO A 176 -3.54 -49.16 29.38
CA PRO A 176 -4.81 -49.40 28.69
C PRO A 176 -5.88 -48.35 29.11
N GLY A 177 -6.36 -47.59 28.13
CA GLY A 177 -7.36 -46.53 28.35
C GLY A 177 -6.84 -45.07 28.31
N GLU A 178 -5.54 -44.86 28.16
CA GLU A 178 -4.95 -43.56 27.97
C GLU A 178 -4.82 -43.24 26.48
N TYR A 179 -5.63 -42.32 25.99
CA TYR A 179 -5.62 -41.89 24.58
C TYR A 179 -4.70 -40.70 24.37
N ASP A 180 -3.94 -40.70 23.25
CA ASP A 180 -3.29 -39.51 22.78
C ASP A 180 -4.27 -38.61 22.07
N TYR A 181 -4.13 -37.36 22.29
CA TYR A 181 -4.94 -36.33 21.63
C TYR A 181 -4.06 -35.38 20.84
N GLU A 182 -4.53 -34.98 19.67
CA GLU A 182 -3.98 -33.85 18.92
C GLU A 182 -4.98 -32.72 18.88
N ASP A 183 -4.47 -31.49 18.93
CA ASP A 183 -5.26 -30.29 18.75
C ASP A 183 -5.21 -29.90 17.27
N VAL A 184 -6.30 -30.15 16.56
CA VAL A 184 -6.44 -29.89 15.13
C VAL A 184 -6.98 -28.49 14.93
N LEU A 185 -6.26 -27.63 14.21
CA LEU A 185 -6.74 -26.33 13.79
C LEU A 185 -7.88 -26.50 12.77
N VAL A 186 -9.06 -25.99 13.08
CA VAL A 186 -10.27 -26.17 12.25
C VAL A 186 -10.82 -24.88 11.66
N ASP A 187 -10.52 -23.72 12.26
CA ASP A 187 -10.96 -22.43 11.74
C ASP A 187 -10.05 -21.29 12.23
N SER A 188 -10.12 -20.13 11.57
CA SER A 188 -9.49 -18.90 12.04
C SER A 188 -10.35 -17.69 11.73
N LYS A 189 -10.15 -16.62 12.51
CA LYS A 189 -10.72 -15.29 12.29
C LYS A 189 -9.58 -14.26 12.35
N VAL A 190 -9.66 -13.25 11.51
CA VAL A 190 -8.65 -12.18 11.44
C VAL A 190 -9.36 -10.84 11.61
N GLU A 191 -8.92 -10.02 12.53
CA GLU A 191 -9.53 -8.72 12.82
C GLU A 191 -8.47 -7.64 12.93
N VAL A 192 -8.69 -6.52 12.26
CA VAL A 192 -7.83 -5.33 12.36
C VAL A 192 -8.31 -4.48 13.54
N VAL A 193 -7.42 -4.20 14.48
CA VAL A 193 -7.67 -3.34 15.64
C VAL A 193 -6.83 -2.07 15.49
N VAL A 194 -7.47 -0.91 15.56
CA VAL A 194 -6.79 0.39 15.52
C VAL A 194 -6.49 0.83 16.94
N ASP A 195 -5.22 1.03 17.26
CA ASP A 195 -4.76 1.49 18.57
C ASP A 195 -4.68 3.01 18.65
N LYS A 196 -4.24 3.65 17.57
CA LYS A 196 -4.12 5.09 17.44
C LYS A 196 -4.40 5.54 16.00
N ALA A 197 -5.03 6.70 15.85
CA ALA A 197 -5.25 7.33 14.56
C ALA A 197 -5.05 8.84 14.64
N VAL A 198 -4.39 9.40 13.63
CA VAL A 198 -4.25 10.84 13.38
C VAL A 198 -4.67 11.11 11.94
N GLY A 199 -5.52 12.09 11.73
CA GLY A 199 -5.99 12.46 10.39
C GLY A 199 -7.08 11.52 9.81
N PRO A 200 -7.34 11.60 8.51
CA PRO A 200 -6.70 12.48 7.52
C PRO A 200 -6.91 13.97 7.84
N LEU A 201 -5.86 14.76 7.73
CA LEU A 201 -5.87 16.19 8.06
C LEU A 201 -6.40 17.04 6.90
N THR A 202 -6.05 16.68 5.66
CA THR A 202 -6.50 17.41 4.46
C THR A 202 -7.89 16.94 4.04
N LYS A 203 -8.76 17.87 3.67
CA LYS A 203 -10.12 17.58 3.19
C LYS A 203 -10.24 17.74 1.68
N THR A 204 -9.23 18.29 1.03
CA THR A 204 -9.21 18.56 -0.40
C THR A 204 -9.17 17.28 -1.22
N LYS A 205 -9.97 17.23 -2.28
CA LYS A 205 -10.01 16.14 -3.26
C LYS A 205 -9.67 16.71 -4.64
N TRP A 206 -8.52 17.34 -4.71
CA TRP A 206 -8.04 18.01 -5.91
C TRP A 206 -7.22 17.05 -6.78
N GLY A 207 -7.15 17.36 -8.07
CA GLY A 207 -6.45 16.53 -9.05
C GLY A 207 -5.74 17.38 -10.10
N GLN A 208 -5.16 16.73 -11.09
CA GLN A 208 -4.31 17.39 -12.09
C GLN A 208 -5.04 17.81 -13.36
N SER A 209 -6.21 17.22 -13.64
CA SER A 209 -7.01 17.46 -14.84
C SER A 209 -8.18 18.39 -14.56
N LYS A 210 -9.01 18.62 -15.57
CA LYS A 210 -10.24 19.43 -15.46
C LYS A 210 -11.09 18.99 -14.25
N PRO A 211 -11.62 19.93 -13.44
CA PRO A 211 -11.63 21.38 -13.65
C PRO A 211 -10.41 22.13 -13.12
N TRP A 212 -9.47 21.45 -12.47
CA TRP A 212 -8.38 22.04 -11.72
C TRP A 212 -7.27 22.67 -12.58
N ASN A 213 -7.16 22.28 -13.86
CA ASN A 213 -6.13 22.75 -14.78
C ASN A 213 -6.53 23.95 -15.64
N MET A 214 -7.54 24.71 -15.21
CA MET A 214 -8.04 25.84 -16.02
C MET A 214 -7.03 27.00 -16.16
N CYS A 215 -6.11 27.14 -15.23
CA CYS A 215 -5.05 28.15 -15.24
C CYS A 215 -3.69 27.58 -15.74
N THR A 216 -3.67 26.53 -16.51
CA THR A 216 -2.46 26.01 -17.16
C THR A 216 -2.39 26.43 -18.64
N PRO A 217 -1.22 26.41 -19.30
CA PRO A 217 -1.11 26.66 -20.73
C PRO A 217 -1.83 25.59 -21.56
N TYR A 218 -2.12 25.93 -22.80
CA TYR A 218 -2.70 24.99 -23.76
C TYR A 218 -1.63 24.13 -24.43
N TRP A 219 -1.95 22.88 -24.72
CA TRP A 219 -1.17 22.03 -25.61
C TRP A 219 -1.51 22.36 -27.04
N ARG A 220 -0.51 22.78 -27.83
CA ARG A 220 -0.75 23.38 -29.15
C ARG A 220 -1.47 22.44 -30.13
N ASN A 221 -1.12 21.16 -30.10
CA ASN A 221 -1.60 20.21 -31.10
C ASN A 221 -3.08 19.82 -30.91
N THR A 222 -3.59 19.89 -29.68
CA THR A 222 -4.96 19.48 -29.35
C THR A 222 -5.83 20.66 -28.93
N GLY A 223 -5.25 21.78 -28.51
CA GLY A 223 -5.97 22.91 -27.92
C GLY A 223 -6.52 22.61 -26.52
N GLU A 224 -6.10 21.51 -25.88
CA GLU A 224 -6.49 21.16 -24.52
C GLU A 224 -5.53 21.79 -23.52
N ARG A 225 -6.01 22.02 -22.29
CA ARG A 225 -5.17 22.47 -21.17
C ARG A 225 -4.21 21.37 -20.76
N CYS A 226 -2.96 21.73 -20.51
CA CYS A 226 -1.98 20.83 -19.89
C CYS A 226 -2.42 20.44 -18.47
N LEU A 227 -1.88 19.34 -17.94
CA LEU A 227 -2.10 18.94 -16.55
C LEU A 227 -1.47 19.98 -15.60
N THR A 228 -2.03 20.14 -14.41
CA THR A 228 -1.46 21.04 -13.37
C THR A 228 -0.10 20.55 -12.86
N GLY A 229 0.13 19.24 -12.85
CA GLY A 229 1.30 18.60 -12.26
C GLY A 229 1.14 18.30 -10.77
N CYS A 230 1.65 17.14 -10.35
CA CYS A 230 1.48 16.63 -8.98
C CYS A 230 2.08 17.56 -7.92
N VAL A 231 3.22 18.21 -8.20
CA VAL A 231 3.86 19.15 -7.29
C VAL A 231 2.97 20.36 -7.03
N ALA A 232 2.30 20.88 -8.08
CA ALA A 232 1.38 22.02 -7.93
C ALA A 232 0.16 21.61 -7.11
N VAL A 233 -0.40 20.42 -7.33
CA VAL A 233 -1.53 19.92 -6.54
C VAL A 233 -1.14 19.75 -5.07
N ALA A 234 -0.02 19.07 -4.79
CA ALA A 234 0.45 18.82 -3.43
C ALA A 234 0.76 20.14 -2.69
N GLY A 235 1.43 21.10 -3.36
CA GLY A 235 1.72 22.42 -2.81
C GLY A 235 0.45 23.24 -2.51
N ALA A 236 -0.50 23.25 -3.45
CA ALA A 236 -1.77 23.95 -3.28
C ALA A 236 -2.60 23.39 -2.12
N GLN A 237 -2.72 22.06 -2.01
CA GLN A 237 -3.43 21.40 -0.90
C GLN A 237 -2.78 21.69 0.45
N MET A 238 -1.45 21.75 0.52
CA MET A 238 -0.73 22.11 1.73
C MET A 238 -0.99 23.57 2.12
N LEU A 239 -0.89 24.52 1.17
CA LEU A 239 -1.19 25.93 1.44
C LEU A 239 -2.63 26.12 1.92
N TYR A 240 -3.59 25.45 1.30
CA TYR A 240 -4.99 25.49 1.73
C TYR A 240 -5.17 24.97 3.16
N TYR A 241 -4.52 23.85 3.50
CA TYR A 241 -4.55 23.31 4.86
C TYR A 241 -3.94 24.31 5.87
N LEU A 242 -2.77 24.84 5.56
CA LEU A 242 -2.06 25.77 6.46
C LEU A 242 -2.79 27.08 6.66
N HIS A 243 -3.56 27.55 5.66
CA HIS A 243 -4.42 28.73 5.82
C HIS A 243 -5.41 28.52 6.97
N TYR A 244 -6.13 27.42 7.01
CA TYR A 244 -7.13 27.15 8.05
C TYR A 244 -6.55 26.70 9.38
N PHE A 245 -5.46 25.93 9.35
CA PHE A 245 -4.86 25.38 10.57
C PHE A 245 -3.97 26.39 11.32
N LYS A 246 -3.23 27.21 10.58
CA LYS A 246 -2.28 28.18 11.16
C LYS A 246 -2.60 29.63 10.82
N ASN A 247 -3.73 29.87 10.17
CA ASN A 247 -4.08 31.18 9.63
C ASN A 247 -2.96 31.74 8.71
N LYS A 248 -2.32 30.86 7.95
CA LYS A 248 -1.29 31.12 6.94
C LYS A 248 -1.55 30.23 5.71
N PRO A 249 -1.45 30.74 4.49
CA PRO A 249 -1.24 32.15 4.11
C PRO A 249 -2.48 33.02 4.35
N GLN A 250 -2.28 34.34 4.58
CA GLN A 250 -3.36 35.27 4.90
C GLN A 250 -4.20 35.66 3.69
N GLY A 251 -3.56 35.84 2.55
CA GLY A 251 -4.25 36.28 1.35
C GLY A 251 -3.80 35.52 0.12
N PHE A 252 -4.54 35.66 -0.96
CA PHE A 252 -4.23 35.09 -2.26
C PHE A 252 -4.84 35.92 -3.40
N TYR A 253 -4.34 35.76 -4.63
CA TYR A 253 -4.84 36.49 -5.80
C TYR A 253 -6.33 36.25 -6.04
N SER A 254 -7.03 37.29 -6.43
CA SER A 254 -8.48 37.26 -6.73
C SER A 254 -8.76 36.97 -8.20
N ARG A 255 -7.77 37.09 -9.06
CA ARG A 255 -7.88 36.85 -10.49
C ARG A 255 -6.57 36.34 -11.05
N GLY A 256 -6.67 35.41 -11.99
CA GLY A 256 -5.51 34.95 -12.73
C GLY A 256 -5.88 34.07 -13.91
N TRP A 257 -5.04 34.08 -14.92
CA TRP A 257 -5.18 33.23 -16.09
C TRP A 257 -3.83 32.96 -16.72
N CYS A 258 -3.78 31.93 -17.55
CA CYS A 258 -2.63 31.61 -18.35
C CYS A 258 -2.99 31.70 -19.83
N THR A 259 -2.17 32.41 -20.59
CA THR A 259 -2.26 32.48 -22.06
C THR A 259 -1.07 31.77 -22.68
N GLY A 260 -1.27 31.27 -23.92
CA GLY A 260 -0.19 30.65 -24.71
C GLY A 260 -0.18 29.15 -24.72
N TYR A 261 0.87 28.60 -25.29
CA TYR A 261 0.93 27.21 -25.71
C TYR A 261 2.24 26.54 -25.34
N VAL A 262 2.15 25.23 -25.14
CA VAL A 262 3.27 24.30 -25.08
C VAL A 262 3.24 23.41 -26.33
N TRP A 263 4.34 23.28 -27.06
CA TRP A 263 4.46 22.47 -28.29
C TRP A 263 5.02 21.08 -28.01
N ASP A 264 6.05 21.04 -27.14
CA ASP A 264 6.67 19.84 -26.61
C ASP A 264 7.30 20.18 -25.24
N ASN A 265 7.97 19.21 -24.62
CA ASN A 265 8.55 19.39 -23.28
C ASN A 265 9.66 20.44 -23.18
N LYS A 266 10.13 20.99 -24.31
CA LYS A 266 11.21 21.98 -24.37
C LYS A 266 10.78 23.32 -24.98
N ASN A 267 9.77 23.29 -25.85
CA ASN A 267 9.32 24.47 -26.58
C ASN A 267 7.96 24.94 -26.07
N HIS A 268 7.92 26.15 -25.56
CA HIS A 268 6.70 26.77 -25.04
C HIS A 268 6.73 28.28 -25.21
N SER A 269 5.56 28.88 -25.26
CA SER A 269 5.37 30.33 -25.16
C SER A 269 4.07 30.54 -24.42
N TYR A 270 4.14 30.78 -23.11
CA TYR A 270 2.99 31.08 -22.29
C TYR A 270 3.32 32.12 -21.23
N THR A 271 2.31 32.80 -20.74
CA THR A 271 2.41 33.83 -19.71
C THR A 271 1.32 33.62 -18.68
N PHE A 272 1.70 33.68 -17.41
CA PHE A 272 0.76 33.74 -16.30
C PHE A 272 0.50 35.21 -15.94
N HIS A 273 -0.75 35.51 -15.64
CA HIS A 273 -1.23 36.79 -15.18
C HIS A 273 -1.89 36.59 -13.81
N PHE A 274 -1.46 37.33 -12.81
CA PHE A 274 -2.03 37.33 -11.46
C PHE A 274 -2.36 38.76 -11.07
N GLU A 275 -3.61 38.97 -10.67
CA GLU A 275 -4.14 40.31 -10.31
C GLU A 275 -4.86 40.25 -8.98
N ASP A 276 -4.76 41.32 -8.20
CA ASP A 276 -5.42 41.53 -6.93
C ASP A 276 -5.19 40.47 -5.86
N PHE A 277 -4.70 40.86 -4.72
CA PHE A 277 -4.41 39.97 -3.60
C PHE A 277 -5.51 40.14 -2.51
N ARG A 278 -6.32 39.11 -2.29
CA ARG A 278 -7.48 39.18 -1.37
C ARG A 278 -7.48 38.01 -0.40
N ALA A 279 -7.78 38.30 0.86
CA ALA A 279 -7.85 37.30 1.93
C ALA A 279 -9.04 36.34 1.79
N ASP A 280 -10.16 36.82 1.23
CA ASP A 280 -11.40 36.04 1.10
C ASP A 280 -11.39 34.96 0.00
N THR A 281 -10.35 34.92 -0.81
CA THR A 281 -10.22 33.92 -1.90
C THR A 281 -10.21 32.47 -1.39
N TRP A 282 -9.62 32.24 -0.23
CA TRP A 282 -9.54 30.90 0.35
C TRP A 282 -10.91 30.28 0.65
N ASP A 283 -11.85 31.08 1.18
CA ASP A 283 -13.19 30.63 1.57
C ASP A 283 -14.07 30.25 0.37
N LYS A 284 -13.72 30.71 -0.82
CA LYS A 284 -14.42 30.41 -2.07
C LYS A 284 -13.97 29.09 -2.72
N MET A 285 -12.83 28.54 -2.32
CA MET A 285 -12.25 27.33 -2.92
C MET A 285 -13.07 26.08 -2.61
N LEU A 286 -13.42 25.30 -3.64
CA LEU A 286 -14.13 24.03 -3.46
C LEU A 286 -13.19 22.92 -3.03
N LEU A 287 -13.61 22.10 -2.06
CA LEU A 287 -12.84 20.95 -1.58
C LEU A 287 -12.77 19.79 -2.59
N LYS A 288 -13.77 19.69 -3.48
CA LYS A 288 -13.87 18.64 -4.49
C LYS A 288 -14.54 19.17 -5.75
N ALA A 289 -14.30 18.55 -6.89
CA ALA A 289 -14.95 18.90 -8.13
C ALA A 289 -16.47 18.68 -8.04
N PRO A 290 -17.29 19.62 -8.54
CA PRO A 290 -18.72 19.42 -8.64
C PRO A 290 -19.05 18.33 -9.67
N ARG A 291 -20.21 17.68 -9.51
CA ARG A 291 -20.72 16.76 -10.54
C ARG A 291 -20.93 17.52 -11.85
N ASN A 292 -20.57 16.93 -12.97
CA ASN A 292 -20.68 17.50 -14.32
C ASN A 292 -19.71 18.66 -14.64
N TYR A 293 -18.76 18.95 -13.78
CA TYR A 293 -17.72 19.97 -14.01
C TYR A 293 -18.26 21.31 -14.57
N PRO A 294 -19.36 21.89 -14.05
CA PRO A 294 -19.68 23.24 -14.44
C PRO A 294 -18.51 24.11 -14.03
N LEU A 295 -18.20 25.11 -14.84
CA LEU A 295 -17.28 26.15 -14.44
C LEU A 295 -17.93 26.89 -13.26
N ASP A 296 -17.30 26.75 -12.11
CA ASP A 296 -17.76 27.33 -10.86
C ASP A 296 -16.64 28.20 -10.32
N GLU A 297 -17.01 29.36 -9.79
CA GLU A 297 -16.05 30.32 -9.21
C GLU A 297 -15.08 29.60 -8.23
N GLY A 298 -15.60 28.67 -7.42
CA GLY A 298 -14.79 27.94 -6.45
C GLY A 298 -13.76 26.99 -7.07
N THR A 299 -14.02 26.45 -8.28
CA THR A 299 -13.02 25.66 -9.02
C THR A 299 -11.99 26.56 -9.68
N GLU A 300 -12.38 27.76 -10.12
CA GLU A 300 -11.47 28.74 -10.71
C GLU A 300 -10.41 29.20 -9.68
N TRP A 301 -10.83 29.44 -8.42
CA TRP A 301 -9.89 29.79 -7.34
C TRP A 301 -8.87 28.71 -7.06
N VAL A 302 -9.28 27.45 -7.06
CA VAL A 302 -8.35 26.32 -6.91
C VAL A 302 -7.41 26.21 -8.11
N ALA A 303 -7.93 26.35 -9.33
CA ALA A 303 -7.11 26.34 -10.54
C ALA A 303 -6.09 27.49 -10.56
N LEU A 304 -6.49 28.66 -10.07
CA LEU A 304 -5.61 29.82 -9.92
C LEU A 304 -4.48 29.52 -8.91
N LEU A 305 -4.79 28.95 -7.74
CA LEU A 305 -3.79 28.57 -6.76
C LEU A 305 -2.81 27.55 -7.35
N MET A 306 -3.29 26.53 -8.06
CA MET A 306 -2.45 25.54 -8.72
C MET A 306 -1.59 26.16 -9.83
N GLY A 307 -2.15 27.08 -10.61
CA GLY A 307 -1.40 27.84 -11.62
C GLY A 307 -0.28 28.68 -11.01
N PHE A 308 -0.56 29.34 -9.89
CA PHE A 308 0.43 30.09 -9.12
C PHE A 308 1.56 29.18 -8.61
N VAL A 309 1.21 28.09 -7.93
CA VAL A 309 2.25 27.13 -7.46
C VAL A 309 3.05 26.59 -8.64
N GLY A 310 2.36 26.17 -9.72
CA GLY A 310 3.01 25.61 -10.91
C GLY A 310 3.98 26.61 -11.56
N PHE A 311 3.61 27.88 -11.65
CA PHE A 311 4.50 28.96 -12.15
C PHE A 311 5.76 29.07 -11.30
N HIS A 312 5.60 29.18 -9.97
CA HIS A 312 6.73 29.43 -9.07
C HIS A 312 7.65 28.22 -8.87
N VAL A 313 7.15 26.99 -9.03
CA VAL A 313 8.02 25.80 -9.07
C VAL A 313 8.68 25.58 -10.43
N GLY A 314 8.34 26.39 -11.44
CA GLY A 314 8.84 26.27 -12.81
C GLY A 314 8.36 24.96 -13.44
N MET A 315 7.05 24.73 -13.46
CA MET A 315 6.44 23.52 -14.00
C MET A 315 6.72 23.35 -15.49
N GLU A 316 7.24 22.20 -15.86
CA GLU A 316 7.31 21.74 -17.24
C GLU A 316 5.96 21.14 -17.62
N TYR A 317 5.14 21.92 -18.32
CA TYR A 317 3.76 21.54 -18.62
C TYR A 317 3.67 20.58 -19.80
N GLY A 318 2.76 19.58 -19.70
CA GLY A 318 2.46 18.63 -20.76
C GLY A 318 1.05 18.11 -20.69
N ILE A 319 0.59 17.45 -21.78
CA ILE A 319 -0.77 16.92 -21.88
C ILE A 319 -0.92 15.57 -21.16
N GLU A 320 0.13 14.76 -21.18
CA GLU A 320 0.14 13.44 -20.52
C GLU A 320 0.72 13.50 -19.10
N ALA A 321 1.68 14.38 -18.87
CA ALA A 321 2.32 14.62 -17.59
C ALA A 321 2.91 16.02 -17.52
N SER A 322 2.79 16.67 -16.36
CA SER A 322 3.50 17.92 -16.01
C SER A 322 4.37 17.66 -14.79
N GLY A 323 5.60 18.15 -14.78
CA GLY A 323 6.60 17.87 -13.76
C GLY A 323 7.36 19.09 -13.26
N ALA A 324 7.72 19.06 -11.98
CA ALA A 324 8.61 20.02 -11.35
C ALA A 324 9.37 19.32 -10.21
N TYR A 325 10.41 19.95 -9.68
CA TYR A 325 11.09 19.47 -8.47
C TYR A 325 10.32 19.90 -7.24
N THR A 326 9.96 18.94 -6.38
CA THR A 326 9.21 19.17 -5.14
C THR A 326 9.93 20.11 -4.17
N GLU A 327 11.26 20.08 -4.15
CA GLU A 327 12.11 20.98 -3.37
C GLU A 327 11.76 22.47 -3.56
N LYS A 328 11.33 22.86 -4.76
CA LYS A 328 10.95 24.26 -5.07
C LYS A 328 9.72 24.74 -4.31
N LEU A 329 8.90 23.83 -3.78
CA LEU A 329 7.78 24.21 -2.90
C LEU A 329 8.25 24.94 -1.64
N VAL A 330 9.45 24.67 -1.13
CA VAL A 330 10.02 25.41 0.01
C VAL A 330 10.07 26.91 -0.25
N GLN A 331 10.42 27.30 -1.50
CA GLN A 331 10.41 28.73 -1.87
C GLN A 331 9.00 29.28 -2.00
N VAL A 332 8.06 28.48 -2.51
CA VAL A 332 6.64 28.88 -2.59
C VAL A 332 6.09 29.13 -1.18
N TYR A 333 6.39 28.27 -0.22
CA TYR A 333 5.95 28.46 1.16
C TYR A 333 6.54 29.73 1.79
N ARG A 334 7.82 30.03 1.54
CA ARG A 334 8.46 31.29 2.00
C ARG A 334 7.77 32.56 1.48
N MET A 335 7.15 32.52 0.31
CA MET A 335 6.39 33.66 -0.21
C MET A 335 5.17 34.01 0.65
N PHE A 336 4.75 33.10 1.51
CA PHE A 336 3.66 33.25 2.47
C PHE A 336 4.16 33.28 3.93
N ASP A 337 5.43 33.59 4.15
CA ASP A 337 6.08 33.60 5.48
C ASP A 337 5.99 32.24 6.19
N ILE A 338 6.06 31.16 5.44
CA ILE A 338 6.08 29.80 5.96
C ILE A 338 7.47 29.21 5.73
N GLY A 339 8.18 28.90 6.82
CA GLY A 339 9.41 28.12 6.78
C GLY A 339 9.12 26.65 6.59
N ALA A 340 9.98 25.93 5.87
CA ALA A 340 9.91 24.47 5.70
C ALA A 340 11.28 23.90 5.35
N GLU A 341 11.51 22.62 5.64
CA GLU A 341 12.74 21.89 5.36
C GLU A 341 12.51 20.79 4.32
N PHE A 342 13.48 20.61 3.42
CA PHE A 342 13.49 19.51 2.45
C PHE A 342 14.60 18.52 2.80
N THR A 343 14.22 17.29 3.18
CA THR A 343 15.14 16.28 3.71
C THR A 343 14.92 14.92 3.06
N ASP A 344 15.78 13.95 3.36
CA ASP A 344 15.50 12.55 3.09
C ASP A 344 14.28 12.07 3.89
N TYR A 345 13.61 11.05 3.36
CA TYR A 345 12.48 10.43 4.03
C TYR A 345 12.92 9.76 5.34
N ASP A 346 12.19 10.07 6.40
CA ASP A 346 12.31 9.43 7.72
C ASP A 346 10.92 9.33 8.35
N THR A 347 10.49 8.12 8.68
CA THR A 347 9.20 7.83 9.31
C THR A 347 8.99 8.58 10.62
N ASN A 348 10.05 8.76 11.42
CA ASN A 348 9.94 9.48 12.69
C ASN A 348 9.67 10.96 12.46
N LEU A 349 10.28 11.57 11.44
CA LEU A 349 10.01 12.97 11.07
C LEU A 349 8.57 13.14 10.59
N VAL A 350 8.07 12.23 9.76
CA VAL A 350 6.67 12.23 9.32
C VAL A 350 5.73 12.12 10.51
N LYS A 351 5.96 11.13 11.39
CA LYS A 351 5.14 10.91 12.58
C LYS A 351 5.15 12.13 13.50
N ALA A 352 6.33 12.70 13.79
CA ALA A 352 6.47 13.88 14.65
C ALA A 352 5.77 15.12 14.07
N SER A 353 5.71 15.27 12.74
CA SER A 353 4.95 16.32 12.07
C SER A 353 3.45 16.11 12.23
N LEU A 354 2.97 14.90 11.97
CA LEU A 354 1.54 14.55 12.08
C LEU A 354 1.03 14.62 13.52
N ASP A 355 1.83 14.25 14.52
CA ASP A 355 1.48 14.42 15.94
C ASP A 355 1.28 15.91 16.33
N LYS A 356 1.91 16.82 15.58
CA LYS A 356 1.68 18.28 15.68
C LYS A 356 0.56 18.79 14.77
N MET A 357 -0.21 17.88 14.17
CA MET A 357 -1.25 18.21 13.19
C MET A 357 -0.69 18.99 11.99
N LEU A 358 0.47 18.58 11.49
CA LEU A 358 1.12 19.14 10.30
C LEU A 358 1.36 18.03 9.28
N PRO A 359 0.61 18.03 8.15
CA PRO A 359 0.88 17.13 7.05
C PRO A 359 2.29 17.36 6.49
N VAL A 360 2.79 16.42 5.70
CA VAL A 360 4.07 16.56 5.01
C VAL A 360 3.91 16.35 3.52
N ASN A 361 4.67 17.10 2.70
CA ASN A 361 4.80 16.72 1.29
C ASN A 361 5.86 15.62 1.17
N ILE A 362 5.60 14.67 0.29
CA ILE A 362 6.53 13.61 -0.05
C ILE A 362 6.71 13.55 -1.56
N GLU A 363 7.93 13.23 -2.00
CA GLU A 363 8.20 12.81 -3.38
C GLU A 363 8.82 11.42 -3.40
N ALA A 364 8.49 10.66 -4.44
CA ALA A 364 9.15 9.40 -4.77
C ALA A 364 9.18 9.20 -6.29
N TYR A 365 10.03 8.29 -6.75
CA TYR A 365 10.23 8.00 -8.16
C TYR A 365 10.03 6.49 -8.41
N ALA A 366 9.35 6.14 -9.49
CA ALA A 366 9.08 4.74 -9.85
C ALA A 366 10.19 4.10 -10.70
N GLU A 367 11.09 4.89 -11.26
CA GLU A 367 12.16 4.39 -12.12
C GLU A 367 13.51 5.04 -11.81
N LYS A 368 14.58 4.23 -11.89
CA LYS A 368 15.97 4.62 -11.71
C LYS A 368 16.80 4.05 -12.85
N THR A 369 17.43 4.90 -13.63
CA THR A 369 18.32 4.51 -14.73
C THR A 369 19.73 5.05 -14.53
N LYS A 370 20.75 4.29 -14.96
CA LYS A 370 22.15 4.75 -14.89
C LYS A 370 22.39 5.87 -15.89
N LYS A 371 22.88 7.01 -15.43
CA LYS A 371 23.43 8.04 -16.31
C LYS A 371 24.80 7.59 -16.82
N LYS A 372 24.98 7.53 -18.13
CA LYS A 372 26.28 7.24 -18.76
C LYS A 372 26.79 8.48 -19.44
N PHE A 373 28.07 8.79 -19.26
CA PHE A 373 28.82 9.75 -20.04
C PHE A 373 30.05 9.04 -20.58
N LEU A 374 30.19 8.95 -21.90
CA LEU A 374 31.28 8.23 -22.59
C LEU A 374 31.57 6.84 -21.99
N PHE A 375 30.52 6.03 -21.82
CA PHE A 375 30.57 4.66 -21.23
C PHE A 375 30.83 4.56 -19.71
N ILE A 376 31.11 5.69 -19.04
CA ILE A 376 31.30 5.75 -17.58
C ILE A 376 29.97 6.06 -16.90
N ASN A 377 29.65 5.34 -15.82
CA ASN A 377 28.50 5.64 -14.98
C ASN A 377 28.78 6.91 -14.18
N VAL A 378 28.05 7.99 -14.47
CA VAL A 378 28.19 9.30 -13.80
C VAL A 378 27.08 9.58 -12.81
N GLY A 379 26.28 8.56 -12.45
CA GLY A 379 25.20 8.68 -11.50
C GLY A 379 23.90 8.02 -11.95
N TRP A 380 22.81 8.41 -11.33
CA TRP A 380 21.48 7.89 -11.58
C TRP A 380 20.55 8.96 -12.13
N ARG A 381 19.64 8.57 -13.01
CA ARG A 381 18.49 9.37 -13.43
C ARG A 381 17.25 8.74 -12.85
N TYR A 382 16.44 9.53 -12.15
CA TYR A 382 15.14 9.14 -11.62
C TYR A 382 14.05 9.66 -12.54
N THR A 383 13.07 8.83 -12.86
CA THR A 383 11.95 9.16 -13.75
C THR A 383 10.66 8.62 -13.20
N LYS A 384 9.54 9.07 -13.73
CA LYS A 384 8.19 8.77 -13.24
C LYS A 384 8.00 9.13 -11.75
N GLY A 385 8.45 10.35 -11.40
CA GLY A 385 8.27 10.88 -10.07
C GLY A 385 6.82 11.28 -9.80
N HIS A 386 6.42 11.20 -8.53
CA HIS A 386 5.17 11.74 -8.04
C HIS A 386 5.40 12.50 -6.73
N SER A 387 4.63 13.58 -6.53
CA SER A 387 4.60 14.34 -5.29
C SER A 387 3.18 14.35 -4.74
N TRP A 388 3.05 14.04 -3.44
CA TRP A 388 1.75 13.98 -2.76
C TRP A 388 1.87 14.38 -1.29
N ILE A 389 0.81 14.21 -0.51
CA ILE A 389 0.79 14.54 0.92
C ILE A 389 0.58 13.27 1.74
N ILE A 390 1.36 13.12 2.82
CA ILE A 390 1.00 12.25 3.93
C ILE A 390 0.31 13.11 4.97
N ASP A 391 -0.96 12.85 5.24
CA ASP A 391 -1.83 13.68 6.05
C ASP A 391 -2.45 12.98 7.25
N GLY A 392 -1.93 11.80 7.58
CA GLY A 392 -2.34 11.06 8.76
C GLY A 392 -1.66 9.71 8.87
N TYR A 393 -1.92 9.04 9.98
CA TYR A 393 -1.49 7.66 10.20
C TYR A 393 -2.45 6.88 11.08
N LYS A 394 -2.34 5.56 11.02
CA LYS A 394 -2.95 4.63 11.98
C LYS A 394 -1.90 3.66 12.49
N GLU A 395 -1.91 3.44 13.80
CA GLU A 395 -1.23 2.32 14.45
C GLU A 395 -2.23 1.18 14.56
N LYS A 396 -1.90 0.02 13.98
CA LYS A 396 -2.81 -1.12 13.94
C LYS A 396 -2.15 -2.37 14.51
N ARG A 397 -2.98 -3.18 15.18
CA ARG A 397 -2.66 -4.58 15.50
C ARG A 397 -3.62 -5.49 14.73
N ILE A 398 -3.17 -6.69 14.44
CA ILE A 398 -4.02 -7.73 13.87
C ILE A 398 -4.27 -8.76 14.95
N ARG A 399 -5.55 -9.03 15.21
CA ARG A 399 -6.00 -10.06 16.13
C ARG A 399 -6.35 -11.30 15.35
N TYR A 400 -5.63 -12.39 15.61
CA TYR A 400 -5.87 -13.70 15.05
C TYR A 400 -6.55 -14.57 16.11
N THR A 401 -7.70 -15.13 15.80
CA THR A 401 -8.40 -16.11 16.64
C THR A 401 -8.41 -17.44 15.93
N TYR A 402 -7.72 -18.42 16.49
CA TYR A 402 -7.63 -19.77 15.96
C TYR A 402 -8.55 -20.69 16.73
N THR A 403 -9.36 -21.46 16.03
CA THR A 403 -10.24 -22.47 16.63
C THR A 403 -9.62 -23.84 16.46
N TYR A 404 -9.35 -24.48 17.59
CA TYR A 404 -8.83 -25.85 17.63
C TYR A 404 -9.93 -26.80 18.10
N GLU A 405 -9.84 -28.04 17.63
CA GLU A 405 -10.67 -29.17 18.07
C GLU A 405 -9.76 -30.27 18.55
N ARG A 406 -9.97 -30.75 19.80
CA ARG A 406 -9.20 -31.86 20.35
C ARG A 406 -9.73 -33.18 19.82
N ARG A 407 -8.91 -33.90 19.06
CA ARG A 407 -9.23 -35.20 18.47
C ARG A 407 -8.32 -36.28 19.00
N PRO A 408 -8.82 -37.56 19.16
CA PRO A 408 -7.94 -38.65 19.50
C PRO A 408 -6.99 -38.91 18.33
N ILE A 409 -5.77 -39.32 18.64
CA ILE A 409 -4.83 -39.86 17.64
C ILE A 409 -5.24 -41.31 17.42
N GLU A 410 -5.74 -41.61 16.22
CA GLU A 410 -6.19 -42.98 15.89
C GLU A 410 -4.99 -43.87 15.55
N GLU A 411 -4.93 -45.05 16.24
CA GLU A 411 -4.12 -46.15 15.76
C GLU A 411 -4.94 -47.13 14.86
N HIS A 412 -6.19 -46.99 14.62
CA HIS A 412 -7.12 -47.70 13.70
C HIS A 412 -8.55 -47.70 14.28
N GLY A 413 -9.49 -46.98 13.69
CA GLY A 413 -10.92 -47.09 14.03
C GLY A 413 -11.77 -45.86 13.66
N GLU A 414 -13.04 -46.07 13.32
CA GLU A 414 -14.00 -45.06 12.84
C GLU A 414 -14.30 -43.95 13.85
N ILE A 415 -14.28 -42.69 13.38
CA ILE A 415 -14.56 -41.52 14.21
C ILE A 415 -16.08 -41.32 14.35
N GLN A 416 -16.58 -41.23 15.58
CA GLN A 416 -17.91 -40.70 15.86
C GLN A 416 -17.87 -39.18 15.81
N SER A 417 -18.81 -38.58 15.04
CA SER A 417 -18.93 -37.11 14.90
C SER A 417 -19.25 -36.47 16.26
N VAL A 418 -18.52 -35.41 16.60
CA VAL A 418 -18.66 -34.64 17.82
C VAL A 418 -19.67 -33.51 17.64
N PRO A 419 -20.58 -33.25 18.63
CA PRO A 419 -21.50 -32.12 18.58
C PRO A 419 -20.77 -30.77 18.52
N LYS A 420 -21.25 -29.85 17.65
CA LYS A 420 -20.60 -28.54 17.36
C LYS A 420 -20.74 -27.50 18.50
N ASP A 421 -21.35 -27.80 19.61
CA ASP A 421 -21.95 -26.82 20.53
C ASP A 421 -21.09 -26.40 21.74
N LYS A 422 -19.87 -26.90 21.88
CA LYS A 422 -19.01 -26.54 23.02
C LYS A 422 -17.73 -25.85 22.58
N THR A 423 -17.80 -24.54 22.35
CA THR A 423 -16.59 -23.69 22.17
C THR A 423 -16.29 -22.96 23.48
N VAL A 424 -15.11 -23.15 24.02
CA VAL A 424 -14.60 -22.43 25.19
C VAL A 424 -13.56 -21.39 24.69
N ILE A 425 -13.73 -20.15 25.12
CA ILE A 425 -12.77 -19.06 24.82
C ILE A 425 -11.64 -19.17 25.82
N VAL A 426 -10.41 -19.26 25.33
CA VAL A 426 -9.18 -19.27 26.14
C VAL A 426 -8.31 -18.14 25.64
N ASP A 427 -7.88 -17.27 26.54
CA ASP A 427 -6.97 -16.17 26.22
C ASP A 427 -5.58 -16.66 25.76
N ALA A 428 -4.81 -15.75 25.15
CA ALA A 428 -3.62 -15.95 24.30
C ALA A 428 -2.56 -16.97 24.75
N HIS A 429 -2.57 -17.41 25.99
CA HIS A 429 -1.74 -18.49 26.51
C HIS A 429 -2.54 -19.32 27.49
N PRO A 430 -3.19 -20.39 27.05
CA PRO A 430 -3.84 -21.28 28.01
C PRO A 430 -2.80 -21.71 29.05
N SER A 431 -3.19 -21.62 30.32
CA SER A 431 -2.37 -22.14 31.42
C SER A 431 -1.86 -23.54 31.04
N PRO A 432 -0.61 -23.91 31.38
CA PRO A 432 -0.13 -25.28 31.21
C PRO A 432 -1.07 -26.34 31.84
N ALA A 433 -1.92 -25.92 32.76
CA ALA A 433 -2.96 -26.76 33.38
C ALA A 433 -4.26 -26.87 32.57
N PHE A 434 -4.45 -26.08 31.49
CA PHE A 434 -5.63 -26.17 30.63
C PHE A 434 -5.57 -27.46 29.81
N ARG A 435 -6.47 -28.36 30.10
CA ARG A 435 -6.62 -29.64 29.38
C ARG A 435 -8.04 -29.74 28.83
N PRO A 436 -8.28 -29.36 27.58
CA PRO A 436 -9.61 -29.52 26.96
C PRO A 436 -9.99 -30.97 26.89
N SER A 437 -11.28 -31.25 27.11
CA SER A 437 -11.84 -32.62 27.01
C SER A 437 -11.92 -33.05 25.55
N TYR A 438 -12.07 -34.37 25.33
CA TYR A 438 -12.32 -34.93 24.01
C TYR A 438 -13.50 -34.26 23.29
N GLY A 439 -13.30 -33.97 22.00
CA GLY A 439 -14.29 -33.27 21.18
C GLY A 439 -14.54 -31.82 21.55
N MET A 440 -13.81 -31.28 22.51
CA MET A 440 -13.93 -29.89 22.87
C MET A 440 -13.28 -29.00 21.80
N ARG A 441 -13.99 -27.93 21.41
CA ARG A 441 -13.43 -26.82 20.65
C ARG A 441 -13.02 -25.72 21.61
N TYR A 442 -11.87 -25.13 21.33
CA TYR A 442 -11.37 -23.97 22.06
C TYR A 442 -10.71 -22.98 21.10
N THR A 443 -10.67 -21.72 21.50
CA THR A 443 -10.04 -20.67 20.71
C THR A 443 -8.79 -20.15 21.38
N VAL A 444 -7.78 -19.85 20.57
CA VAL A 444 -6.55 -19.17 21.00
C VAL A 444 -6.47 -17.86 20.25
N THR A 445 -6.31 -16.76 20.97
CA THR A 445 -6.19 -15.43 20.39
C THR A 445 -4.76 -14.94 20.49
N GLU A 446 -4.20 -14.50 19.37
CA GLU A 446 -2.88 -13.92 19.25
C GLU A 446 -3.00 -12.50 18.68
N TYR A 447 -2.17 -11.58 19.18
CA TYR A 447 -2.05 -10.22 18.64
C TYR A 447 -0.71 -10.05 17.96
N HIS A 448 -0.75 -9.63 16.71
CA HIS A 448 0.44 -9.23 15.98
C HIS A 448 0.33 -7.73 15.68
N GLY A 449 1.39 -6.96 15.91
CA GLY A 449 1.15 -5.57 15.78
C GLY A 449 2.28 -4.62 16.00
N GLY A 450 1.92 -3.34 16.05
CA GLY A 450 2.82 -2.22 15.95
C GLY A 450 2.98 -1.79 14.50
N TYR A 451 2.04 -2.16 13.62
CA TYR A 451 2.08 -1.77 12.22
C TYR A 451 1.63 -0.33 12.06
N PHE A 452 2.44 0.45 11.34
CA PHE A 452 2.12 1.82 10.98
C PHE A 452 1.60 1.90 9.56
N PHE A 453 0.45 2.55 9.38
CA PHE A 453 -0.14 2.82 8.09
C PHE A 453 -0.31 4.33 7.89
N TRP A 454 0.19 4.85 6.79
CA TRP A 454 -0.01 6.23 6.39
C TRP A 454 -1.39 6.45 5.77
N LYS A 455 -1.97 7.61 6.05
CA LYS A 455 -3.02 8.22 5.25
C LYS A 455 -2.37 9.14 4.24
N MET A 456 -2.73 8.98 2.97
CA MET A 456 -2.11 9.69 1.85
C MET A 456 -3.16 10.37 0.99
N ASN A 457 -2.93 11.64 0.64
CA ASN A 457 -3.68 12.37 -0.37
C ASN A 457 -2.82 12.48 -1.63
N PHE A 458 -3.09 11.64 -2.61
CA PHE A 458 -2.27 11.51 -3.81
C PHE A 458 -2.46 12.63 -4.83
N GLY A 459 -3.43 13.54 -4.63
CA GLY A 459 -3.72 14.61 -5.59
C GLY A 459 -4.33 14.12 -6.90
N TRP A 460 -5.19 13.10 -6.84
CA TRP A 460 -5.88 12.49 -7.99
C TRP A 460 -7.40 12.50 -7.83
N GLY A 461 -7.95 13.64 -7.41
CA GLY A 461 -9.40 13.81 -7.25
C GLY A 461 -10.01 12.98 -6.11
N GLY A 462 -9.20 12.51 -5.17
CA GLY A 462 -9.60 11.67 -4.06
C GLY A 462 -9.53 10.16 -4.32
N SER A 463 -9.03 9.75 -5.48
CA SER A 463 -8.81 8.32 -5.78
C SER A 463 -7.80 7.72 -4.81
N HIS A 464 -8.19 6.62 -4.17
CA HIS A 464 -7.40 5.85 -3.19
C HIS A 464 -7.00 6.60 -1.91
N ASP A 465 -7.40 7.87 -1.71
CA ASP A 465 -7.09 8.63 -0.50
C ASP A 465 -7.74 8.05 0.77
N SER A 466 -8.76 7.20 0.63
CA SER A 466 -9.39 6.49 1.76
C SER A 466 -8.57 5.33 2.28
N GLY A 467 -7.53 4.90 1.55
CA GLY A 467 -6.68 3.77 1.91
C GLY A 467 -5.79 4.06 3.12
N ASP A 468 -5.40 2.99 3.78
CA ASP A 468 -4.32 2.94 4.76
C ASP A 468 -3.16 2.16 4.12
N TYR A 469 -1.97 2.73 4.11
CA TYR A 469 -0.79 2.22 3.39
C TYR A 469 0.34 1.91 4.36
N LEU A 470 0.78 0.65 4.42
CA LEU A 470 1.84 0.20 5.32
C LEU A 470 3.15 0.98 5.09
N THR A 471 3.84 1.34 6.16
CA THR A 471 5.14 2.04 6.06
C THR A 471 6.27 1.17 5.52
N HIS A 472 6.14 -0.16 5.56
CA HIS A 472 7.07 -1.19 5.08
C HIS A 472 8.53 -0.91 5.48
N GLU A 473 8.76 -0.81 6.77
CA GLU A 473 10.06 -0.61 7.40
C GLU A 473 10.49 -1.84 8.23
N GLY A 474 11.79 -1.91 8.50
CA GLY A 474 12.39 -2.98 9.29
C GLY A 474 13.23 -3.95 8.47
N ALA A 475 13.94 -4.83 9.15
CA ALA A 475 15.01 -5.66 8.58
C ALA A 475 14.59 -6.55 7.41
N VAL A 476 13.33 -6.98 7.34
CA VAL A 476 12.82 -7.80 6.22
C VAL A 476 12.73 -6.99 4.92
N TRP A 477 12.50 -5.68 5.04
CA TRP A 477 12.36 -4.76 3.90
C TRP A 477 13.70 -4.22 3.39
N GLU A 478 14.77 -4.43 4.15
CA GLU A 478 16.14 -4.06 3.79
C GLU A 478 16.78 -5.23 3.01
N THR A 479 16.76 -5.17 1.70
CA THR A 479 17.35 -6.20 0.86
C THR A 479 18.58 -5.67 0.13
N ASN A 480 19.63 -6.51 0.05
CA ASN A 480 20.83 -6.22 -0.76
C ASN A 480 20.60 -6.47 -2.26
N VAL A 481 19.41 -6.93 -2.64
CA VAL A 481 19.05 -7.29 -4.01
C VAL A 481 18.33 -6.11 -4.66
N GLY A 482 19.11 -5.23 -5.27
CA GLY A 482 18.62 -4.06 -5.99
C GLY A 482 18.18 -2.93 -5.05
N ASP A 483 18.73 -1.77 -5.28
CA ASP A 483 18.41 -0.54 -4.57
C ASP A 483 17.08 0.00 -5.14
N TYR A 484 15.95 -0.56 -4.71
CA TYR A 484 14.61 -0.14 -5.10
C TYR A 484 14.09 1.06 -4.30
N GLN A 485 14.92 1.66 -3.45
CA GLN A 485 14.58 2.92 -2.79
C GLN A 485 14.75 4.08 -3.77
N TYR A 486 13.67 4.42 -4.45
CA TYR A 486 13.65 5.54 -5.39
C TYR A 486 13.56 6.87 -4.65
N ARG A 487 14.67 7.33 -4.10
CA ARG A 487 14.90 8.68 -3.55
C ARG A 487 13.64 9.34 -2.99
N LYS A 488 13.14 8.82 -1.87
CA LYS A 488 12.03 9.48 -1.15
C LYS A 488 12.55 10.70 -0.44
N LYS A 489 11.87 11.83 -0.59
CA LYS A 489 12.18 13.10 0.08
C LYS A 489 10.93 13.67 0.71
N LEU A 490 11.12 14.49 1.75
CA LEU A 490 10.06 15.14 2.51
C LEU A 490 10.22 16.65 2.50
N ILE A 491 9.08 17.37 2.52
CA ILE A 491 9.01 18.74 3.04
C ILE A 491 8.21 18.69 4.34
N HIS A 492 8.83 19.10 5.41
CA HIS A 492 8.30 19.07 6.77
C HIS A 492 8.82 20.23 7.61
N ASN A 493 8.62 20.19 8.93
CA ASN A 493 9.09 21.19 9.89
C ASN A 493 8.62 22.61 9.54
N PHE A 494 7.30 22.73 9.27
CA PHE A 494 6.69 24.01 8.96
C PHE A 494 6.75 24.95 10.18
N SER A 495 7.24 26.17 9.95
CA SER A 495 7.33 27.26 10.92
C SER A 495 6.61 28.52 10.42
N PHE A 496 6.05 29.36 11.34
CA PHE A 496 5.09 30.42 11.02
C PHE A 496 5.46 31.73 11.71
#